data_a7e45e2b9f0c41aef10b2c2a1f223d23
#
_entry.id   a7e45e2b9f0c41aef10b2c2a1f223d23
#
_cell.length_a   1.000
_cell.length_b   1.000
_cell.length_c   1.000
_cell.angle_alpha   90.00
_cell.angle_beta   90.00
_cell.angle_gamma   90.00
#
_symmetry.space_group_name_H-M   'P 1'
#
loop_
_entity.id
_entity.type
_entity.pdbx_description
1 polymer ?
#
loop_
_entity_poly.entity_id
_entity_poly.type
_entity_poly.pdbx_seq_one_letter_code
_entity_poly.pdbx_strand_id
1 'polypeptide(L)'
;MPTGKIAKIKSVESWPVTPLHGLHGAGRSVGITLDRELFIERGDVISHTGASPRDTRRIRARIFWLHDKPLSKGEQILIRLGTRECRAQVVAIEKAVDPGELSNAETNAIARNHVGEIDISLAQPVAADPYQDNPRTGRLVIEVNGRIAGGGLVLSVDAGQRAVPIDIVPVESALRPEERSARYHHNGAVIWLTGLPGSGKSTLARALERRLFSRGGSPILLDGDTLRAGLNNDLGFSPQDRSENIRRLAEVATHLARNGHVAIVAAVSPAIADRAVARRIADAAFREIHVAAPAEVCESRDPKGHYAKARAGTLPSFTGITNDYQPPAQCELRIDTSTRTVADATDAIERMLAETGVLFDELVDLAANI
;
A
#
# COMPACT_ATOMS: atom_id res chain seq x y z
N MET A 1 -2.52 18.12 9.18
CA MET A 1 -2.27 16.69 9.09
C MET A 1 -2.83 16.02 10.35
N PRO A 2 -3.61 14.95 10.23
CA PRO A 2 -3.58 14.00 9.11
C PRO A 2 -4.51 14.33 7.93
N THR A 3 -5.31 15.40 7.95
CA THR A 3 -6.32 15.66 6.91
C THR A 3 -5.76 16.05 5.54
N GLY A 4 -4.49 16.42 5.42
CA GLY A 4 -3.85 16.85 4.18
C GLY A 4 -4.41 18.16 3.56
N LYS A 5 -5.31 18.85 4.28
CA LYS A 5 -5.94 20.07 3.77
C LYS A 5 -4.95 21.24 3.74
N ILE A 6 -5.00 22.04 2.69
CA ILE A 6 -4.13 23.20 2.47
C ILE A 6 -4.94 24.47 2.71
N ALA A 7 -4.38 25.41 3.47
CA ALA A 7 -4.92 26.75 3.68
C ALA A 7 -3.81 27.78 3.78
N LYS A 8 -4.13 29.05 3.55
CA LYS A 8 -3.19 30.15 3.78
C LYS A 8 -3.43 30.75 5.17
N ILE A 9 -2.34 31.03 5.88
CA ILE A 9 -2.41 31.78 7.14
C ILE A 9 -2.75 33.22 6.79
N LYS A 10 -3.85 33.72 7.35
CA LYS A 10 -4.32 35.09 7.17
C LYS A 10 -3.71 36.04 8.20
N SER A 11 -3.63 35.60 9.47
CA SER A 11 -2.95 36.34 10.54
C SER A 11 -2.37 35.38 11.56
N VAL A 12 -1.40 35.88 12.33
CA VAL A 12 -0.82 35.20 13.50
C VAL A 12 -1.03 36.11 14.70
N GLU A 13 -1.71 35.57 15.72
CA GLU A 13 -2.06 36.27 16.93
C GLU A 13 -1.23 35.76 18.09
N SER A 14 -0.70 36.63 18.90
CA SER A 14 0.03 36.29 20.12
C SER A 14 -0.58 36.94 21.35
N TRP A 15 -0.53 36.29 22.48
CA TRP A 15 -1.00 36.80 23.74
C TRP A 15 0.11 36.77 24.82
N PRO A 16 0.33 37.83 25.60
CA PRO A 16 -0.26 39.16 25.49
C PRO A 16 0.20 39.89 24.23
N VAL A 17 -0.64 40.85 23.81
CA VAL A 17 -0.44 41.63 22.57
C VAL A 17 0.77 42.53 22.73
N THR A 18 1.95 42.01 22.52
CA THR A 18 3.15 42.79 22.22
C THR A 18 3.48 42.54 20.75
N PRO A 19 3.42 43.51 19.87
CA PRO A 19 3.79 43.30 18.49
C PRO A 19 5.29 43.04 18.41
N LEU A 20 5.69 41.77 18.41
CA LEU A 20 6.99 41.37 17.98
C LEU A 20 6.95 41.32 16.49
N HIS A 21 7.62 42.29 15.85
CA HIS A 21 7.75 42.38 14.40
C HIS A 21 8.03 41.02 13.76
N GLY A 22 6.99 40.42 13.20
CA GLY A 22 7.04 39.48 12.07
C GLY A 22 7.57 38.06 12.29
N LEU A 23 8.24 37.71 13.36
CA LEU A 23 8.83 36.37 13.54
C LEU A 23 8.39 35.70 14.85
N HIS A 24 7.50 34.72 14.70
CA HIS A 24 7.11 33.85 15.81
C HIS A 24 8.02 32.61 15.86
N GLY A 25 9.00 32.62 16.77
CA GLY A 25 9.97 31.53 16.91
C GLY A 25 9.39 30.27 17.57
N ALA A 26 10.13 29.17 17.46
CA ALA A 26 9.80 27.91 18.09
C ALA A 26 9.62 28.04 19.62
N GLY A 27 8.70 27.23 20.19
CA GLY A 27 8.43 27.20 21.64
C GLY A 27 7.41 28.23 22.14
N ARG A 28 6.75 28.98 21.26
CA ARG A 28 5.68 29.91 21.60
C ARG A 28 4.33 29.37 21.17
N SER A 29 3.30 29.64 22.00
CA SER A 29 1.91 29.44 21.63
C SER A 29 1.41 30.66 20.88
N VAL A 30 0.80 30.46 19.72
CA VAL A 30 0.23 31.50 18.88
C VAL A 30 -1.16 31.10 18.41
N GLY A 31 -2.05 32.08 18.23
CA GLY A 31 -3.28 31.89 17.49
C GLY A 31 -3.01 32.10 16.00
N ILE A 32 -3.71 31.38 15.14
CA ILE A 32 -3.69 31.60 13.69
C ILE A 32 -5.09 31.73 13.15
N THR A 33 -5.29 32.61 12.16
CA THR A 33 -6.50 32.62 11.35
C THR A 33 -6.16 32.17 9.93
N LEU A 34 -7.10 31.44 9.31
CA LEU A 34 -6.92 30.85 7.99
C LEU A 34 -7.82 31.54 6.96
N ASP A 35 -7.49 31.41 5.68
CA ASP A 35 -8.26 31.90 4.55
C ASP A 35 -9.56 31.12 4.31
N ARG A 36 -9.72 29.98 4.95
CA ARG A 36 -10.90 29.10 4.89
C ARG A 36 -11.12 28.40 6.23
N GLU A 37 -12.34 27.94 6.46
CA GLU A 37 -12.67 27.15 7.63
C GLU A 37 -12.10 25.74 7.53
N LEU A 38 -11.29 25.35 8.51
CA LEU A 38 -10.77 24.00 8.69
C LEU A 38 -11.06 23.56 10.11
N PHE A 39 -11.60 22.36 10.25
CA PHE A 39 -11.66 21.71 11.55
C PHE A 39 -10.26 21.20 11.89
N ILE A 40 -9.65 21.80 12.89
CA ILE A 40 -8.31 21.43 13.42
C ILE A 40 -8.52 20.88 14.82
N GLU A 41 -8.04 19.67 15.04
CA GLU A 41 -8.15 18.99 16.33
C GLU A 41 -6.83 19.05 17.09
N ARG A 42 -6.91 18.81 18.42
CA ARG A 42 -5.70 18.62 19.23
C ARG A 42 -4.89 17.44 18.71
N GLY A 43 -3.62 17.68 18.44
CA GLY A 43 -2.71 16.69 17.87
C GLY A 43 -2.50 16.80 16.37
N ASP A 44 -3.24 17.67 15.70
CA ASP A 44 -2.95 17.98 14.30
C ASP A 44 -1.66 18.79 14.18
N VAL A 45 -0.92 18.51 13.10
CA VAL A 45 0.33 19.20 12.79
C VAL A 45 0.13 20.15 11.61
N ILE A 46 0.50 21.40 11.78
CA ILE A 46 0.53 22.40 10.71
C ILE A 46 1.99 22.53 10.23
N SER A 47 2.19 22.43 8.94
CA SER A 47 3.51 22.49 8.30
C SER A 47 3.47 23.27 7.00
N HIS A 48 4.61 23.67 6.49
CA HIS A 48 4.73 24.15 5.12
C HIS A 48 4.40 23.01 4.12
N THR A 49 3.85 23.37 2.97
CA THR A 49 3.41 22.40 1.93
C THR A 49 4.51 21.47 1.44
N GLY A 50 5.79 21.87 1.49
CA GLY A 50 6.93 21.03 1.11
C GLY A 50 7.59 20.27 2.26
N ALA A 51 7.12 20.45 3.51
CA ALA A 51 7.74 19.87 4.72
C ALA A 51 6.69 19.21 5.63
N SER A 52 5.67 18.60 5.03
CA SER A 52 4.62 17.91 5.77
C SER A 52 5.13 16.61 6.35
N PRO A 53 4.86 16.32 7.64
CA PRO A 53 5.11 15.02 8.22
C PRO A 53 4.29 13.94 7.47
N ARG A 54 4.73 12.70 7.58
CA ARG A 54 4.04 11.58 6.95
C ARG A 54 2.81 11.21 7.76
N ASP A 55 1.71 10.96 7.07
CA ASP A 55 0.51 10.39 7.68
C ASP A 55 0.65 8.88 7.71
N THR A 56 0.68 8.28 8.90
CA THR A 56 0.96 6.87 9.08
C THR A 56 0.08 6.22 10.13
N ARG A 57 -0.20 4.93 9.93
CA ARG A 57 -0.79 4.04 10.93
C ARG A 57 0.19 2.96 11.41
N ARG A 58 1.41 2.97 10.90
CA ARG A 58 2.43 2.00 11.27
C ARG A 58 3.76 2.68 11.50
N ILE A 59 4.36 2.40 12.65
CA ILE A 59 5.61 3.00 13.09
C ILE A 59 6.53 1.87 13.52
N ARG A 60 7.77 1.89 13.06
CA ARG A 60 8.87 1.18 13.72
C ARG A 60 9.56 2.14 14.67
N ALA A 61 9.71 1.75 15.93
CA ALA A 61 10.31 2.59 16.95
C ALA A 61 11.35 1.83 17.76
N ARG A 62 12.40 2.54 18.19
CA ARG A 62 13.31 2.09 19.23
C ARG A 62 12.84 2.70 20.55
N ILE A 63 12.54 1.84 21.52
CA ILE A 63 11.96 2.25 22.80
C ILE A 63 12.86 1.86 23.96
N PHE A 64 12.73 2.61 25.05
CA PHE A 64 13.20 2.24 26.38
C PHE A 64 11.99 1.94 27.26
N TRP A 65 11.95 0.75 27.86
CA TRP A 65 10.81 0.26 28.61
C TRP A 65 11.02 0.43 30.12
N LEU A 66 10.06 1.04 30.83
CA LEU A 66 10.15 1.40 32.25
C LEU A 66 9.17 0.64 33.13
N HIS A 67 8.12 0.02 32.53
CA HIS A 67 7.07 -0.63 33.30
C HIS A 67 7.52 -1.99 33.81
N ASP A 68 6.99 -2.36 35.00
CA ASP A 68 7.39 -3.61 35.71
C ASP A 68 7.00 -4.85 34.92
N LYS A 69 5.82 -4.85 34.25
CA LYS A 69 5.40 -5.92 33.38
C LYS A 69 6.14 -5.79 32.05
N PRO A 70 6.78 -6.86 31.55
CA PRO A 70 7.42 -6.85 30.23
C PRO A 70 6.42 -6.54 29.12
N LEU A 71 6.87 -5.80 28.11
CA LEU A 71 6.08 -5.52 26.91
C LEU A 71 6.16 -6.72 25.95
N SER A 72 5.01 -7.23 25.55
CA SER A 72 4.91 -8.41 24.69
C SER A 72 4.21 -8.08 23.35
N LYS A 73 4.44 -8.93 22.34
CA LYS A 73 3.69 -8.87 21.09
C LYS A 73 2.19 -9.03 21.36
N GLY A 74 1.38 -8.25 20.64
CA GLY A 74 -0.08 -8.23 20.77
C GLY A 74 -0.60 -7.29 21.87
N GLU A 75 0.28 -6.74 22.72
CA GLU A 75 -0.13 -5.87 23.82
C GLU A 75 -0.65 -4.54 23.33
N GLN A 76 -1.76 -4.08 23.93
CA GLN A 76 -2.33 -2.76 23.67
C GLN A 76 -1.69 -1.72 24.56
N ILE A 77 -1.29 -0.62 23.97
CA ILE A 77 -0.63 0.51 24.62
C ILE A 77 -1.29 1.81 24.17
N LEU A 78 -1.14 2.86 24.94
CA LEU A 78 -1.45 4.22 24.50
C LEU A 78 -0.13 4.91 24.17
N ILE A 79 -0.05 5.51 22.98
CA ILE A 79 1.11 6.31 22.61
C ILE A 79 0.75 7.78 22.50
N ARG A 80 1.72 8.63 22.77
CA ARG A 80 1.68 10.08 22.53
C ARG A 80 2.78 10.47 21.58
N LEU A 81 2.38 11.10 20.48
CA LEU A 81 3.28 11.75 19.52
C LEU A 81 2.95 13.25 19.50
N GLY A 82 3.84 14.06 19.98
CA GLY A 82 3.54 15.47 20.22
C GLY A 82 2.35 15.61 21.19
N THR A 83 1.27 16.24 20.71
CA THR A 83 0.01 16.40 21.48
C THR A 83 -1.07 15.39 21.11
N ARG A 84 -0.82 14.48 20.14
CA ARG A 84 -1.76 13.43 19.73
C ARG A 84 -1.64 12.21 20.64
N GLU A 85 -2.76 11.76 21.16
CA GLU A 85 -2.90 10.48 21.84
C GLU A 85 -3.53 9.47 20.90
N CYS A 86 -2.98 8.25 20.82
CA CYS A 86 -3.48 7.21 19.97
C CYS A 86 -3.33 5.83 20.62
N ARG A 87 -4.39 5.04 20.63
CA ARG A 87 -4.30 3.61 20.96
C ARG A 87 -3.47 2.89 19.91
N ALA A 88 -2.66 1.97 20.37
CA ALA A 88 -1.73 1.24 19.52
C ALA A 88 -1.57 -0.19 19.99
N GLN A 89 -1.12 -1.06 19.09
CA GLN A 89 -0.80 -2.46 19.37
C GLN A 89 0.63 -2.78 18.94
N VAL A 90 1.35 -3.51 19.75
CA VAL A 90 2.67 -4.04 19.41
C VAL A 90 2.49 -5.21 18.43
N VAL A 91 2.89 -5.01 17.19
CA VAL A 91 2.75 -6.02 16.12
C VAL A 91 3.89 -7.00 16.14
N ALA A 92 5.11 -6.51 16.34
CA ALA A 92 6.32 -7.32 16.42
C ALA A 92 7.33 -6.69 17.37
N ILE A 93 8.19 -7.53 17.95
CA ILE A 93 9.41 -7.13 18.66
C ILE A 93 10.56 -7.66 17.81
N GLU A 94 11.30 -6.77 17.17
CA GLU A 94 12.38 -7.13 16.24
C GLU A 94 13.69 -7.36 16.98
N LYS A 95 13.89 -6.62 18.07
CA LYS A 95 15.10 -6.68 18.86
C LYS A 95 14.81 -6.27 20.31
N ALA A 96 15.42 -6.97 21.25
CA ALA A 96 15.48 -6.57 22.66
C ALA A 96 16.93 -6.67 23.13
N VAL A 97 17.39 -5.67 23.87
CA VAL A 97 18.78 -5.57 24.37
C VAL A 97 18.75 -5.15 25.83
N ASP A 98 19.50 -5.85 26.65
CA ASP A 98 19.84 -5.38 27.99
C ASP A 98 21.00 -4.37 27.90
N PRO A 99 20.81 -3.11 28.28
CA PRO A 99 21.87 -2.11 28.22
C PRO A 99 23.03 -2.38 29.21
N GLY A 100 22.79 -3.16 30.27
CA GLY A 100 23.81 -3.49 31.27
C GLY A 100 24.79 -4.55 30.78
N GLU A 101 24.30 -5.54 30.04
CA GLU A 101 25.13 -6.65 29.57
C GLU A 101 25.48 -6.54 28.07
N LEU A 102 24.85 -5.60 27.36
CA LEU A 102 24.95 -5.43 25.91
C LEU A 102 24.65 -6.73 25.13
N SER A 103 23.94 -7.66 25.78
CA SER A 103 23.52 -8.92 25.21
C SER A 103 22.17 -8.81 24.51
N ASN A 104 21.97 -9.59 23.44
CA ASN A 104 20.64 -9.73 22.84
C ASN A 104 19.76 -10.55 23.80
N ALA A 105 18.70 -9.92 24.32
CA ALA A 105 17.67 -10.60 25.07
C ALA A 105 16.74 -11.40 24.15
N GLU A 106 15.96 -12.33 24.70
CA GLU A 106 14.93 -13.03 23.95
C GLU A 106 13.98 -12.04 23.28
N THR A 107 13.67 -12.24 22.01
CA THR A 107 12.91 -11.30 21.18
C THR A 107 11.40 -11.32 21.43
N ASN A 108 10.91 -12.12 22.38
CA ASN A 108 9.47 -12.27 22.62
C ASN A 108 8.88 -11.20 23.57
N ALA A 109 9.71 -10.55 24.37
CA ALA A 109 9.27 -9.49 25.30
C ALA A 109 10.41 -8.53 25.63
N ILE A 110 10.07 -7.30 25.95
CA ILE A 110 11.02 -6.27 26.41
C ILE A 110 10.82 -6.09 27.93
N ALA A 111 11.81 -6.49 28.69
CA ALA A 111 11.79 -6.37 30.15
C ALA A 111 12.02 -4.91 30.59
N ARG A 112 11.74 -4.63 31.85
CA ARG A 112 12.01 -3.31 32.48
C ARG A 112 13.48 -2.94 32.31
N ASN A 113 13.72 -1.66 31.97
CA ASN A 113 15.05 -1.07 31.75
C ASN A 113 15.76 -1.59 30.50
N HIS A 114 15.09 -2.39 29.65
CA HIS A 114 15.63 -2.82 28.37
C HIS A 114 15.28 -1.84 27.25
N VAL A 115 16.09 -1.88 26.21
CA VAL A 115 15.85 -1.19 24.93
C VAL A 115 15.33 -2.23 23.92
N GLY A 116 14.31 -1.86 23.15
CA GLY A 116 13.80 -2.72 22.10
C GLY A 116 13.46 -1.97 20.81
N GLU A 117 13.48 -2.69 19.71
CA GLU A 117 12.91 -2.22 18.43
C GLU A 117 11.58 -2.94 18.21
N ILE A 118 10.52 -2.16 18.04
CA ILE A 118 9.15 -2.68 17.91
C ILE A 118 8.45 -2.08 16.70
N ASP A 119 7.59 -2.88 16.10
CA ASP A 119 6.60 -2.44 15.14
C ASP A 119 5.27 -2.19 15.84
N ILE A 120 4.73 -1.00 15.65
CA ILE A 120 3.50 -0.52 16.29
C ILE A 120 2.45 -0.25 15.22
N SER A 121 1.25 -0.80 15.41
CA SER A 121 0.04 -0.47 14.64
C SER A 121 -0.80 0.52 15.42
N LEU A 122 -1.26 1.59 14.78
CA LEU A 122 -2.00 2.70 15.36
C LEU A 122 -3.49 2.61 15.00
N ALA A 123 -4.37 2.83 16.00
CA ALA A 123 -5.82 2.83 15.80
C ALA A 123 -6.29 3.92 14.82
N GLN A 124 -5.58 5.03 14.77
CA GLN A 124 -5.87 6.16 13.87
C GLN A 124 -4.58 6.67 13.23
N PRO A 125 -4.70 7.35 12.06
CA PRO A 125 -3.55 7.97 11.44
C PRO A 125 -2.95 9.05 12.36
N VAL A 126 -1.64 9.13 12.38
CA VAL A 126 -0.91 10.18 13.08
C VAL A 126 0.14 10.80 12.14
N ALA A 127 0.40 12.07 12.35
CA ALA A 127 1.49 12.76 11.69
C ALA A 127 2.81 12.41 12.39
N ALA A 128 3.68 11.66 11.72
CA ALA A 128 4.97 11.25 12.27
C ALA A 128 6.07 11.27 11.21
N ASP A 129 7.30 11.48 11.65
CA ASP A 129 8.51 11.38 10.85
C ASP A 129 9.53 10.49 11.55
N PRO A 130 10.49 9.89 10.84
CA PRO A 130 11.67 9.34 11.46
C PRO A 130 12.37 10.42 12.30
N TYR A 131 12.85 10.04 13.47
CA TYR A 131 13.51 10.99 14.38
C TYR A 131 14.70 11.73 13.74
N GLN A 132 15.42 11.06 12.85
CA GLN A 132 16.54 11.66 12.12
C GLN A 132 16.09 12.77 11.16
N ASP A 133 14.89 12.64 10.58
CA ASP A 133 14.35 13.62 9.64
C ASP A 133 13.73 14.81 10.42
N ASN A 134 12.99 14.53 11.50
CA ASN A 134 12.36 15.56 12.33
C ASN A 134 12.21 15.11 13.79
N PRO A 135 13.08 15.56 14.70
CA PRO A 135 13.00 15.19 16.12
C PRO A 135 11.71 15.57 16.84
N ARG A 136 10.93 16.52 16.33
CA ARG A 136 9.69 16.98 16.97
C ARG A 136 8.53 16.02 16.75
N THR A 137 8.42 15.46 15.55
CA THR A 137 7.40 14.49 15.15
C THR A 137 7.89 13.04 15.23
N GLY A 138 9.18 12.84 15.57
CA GLY A 138 9.83 11.54 15.66
C GLY A 138 10.04 11.01 17.09
N ARG A 139 9.44 11.63 18.13
CA ARG A 139 9.50 11.15 19.52
C ARG A 139 8.14 10.66 19.97
N LEU A 140 8.13 9.58 20.72
CA LEU A 140 6.90 9.04 21.31
C LEU A 140 7.07 8.73 22.80
N VAL A 141 5.95 8.80 23.52
CA VAL A 141 5.81 8.33 24.89
C VAL A 141 4.80 7.18 24.87
N ILE A 142 5.07 6.16 25.67
CA ILE A 142 4.18 5.01 25.82
C ILE A 142 3.56 5.06 27.21
N GLU A 143 2.25 4.89 27.27
CA GLU A 143 1.48 4.82 28.51
C GLU A 143 0.75 3.49 28.62
N VAL A 144 0.72 2.97 29.81
CA VAL A 144 -0.06 1.79 30.23
C VAL A 144 -0.83 2.16 31.49
N ASN A 145 -2.14 1.95 31.46
CA ASN A 145 -3.03 2.27 32.59
C ASN A 145 -2.87 3.69 33.13
N GLY A 146 -2.67 4.69 32.26
CA GLY A 146 -2.54 6.11 32.62
C GLY A 146 -1.19 6.48 33.25
N ARG A 147 -0.19 5.61 33.21
CA ARG A 147 1.18 5.87 33.66
C ARG A 147 2.17 5.75 32.51
N ILE A 148 3.20 6.59 32.55
CA ILE A 148 4.30 6.47 31.57
C ILE A 148 5.00 5.13 31.81
N ALA A 149 4.97 4.30 30.74
CA ALA A 149 5.55 2.97 30.73
C ALA A 149 6.84 2.90 29.93
N GLY A 150 7.13 3.93 29.13
CA GLY A 150 8.33 4.00 28.31
C GLY A 150 8.31 5.20 27.38
N GLY A 151 9.34 5.30 26.59
CA GLY A 151 9.45 6.31 25.54
C GLY A 151 10.41 5.85 24.44
N GLY A 152 10.37 6.53 23.31
CA GLY A 152 11.20 6.09 22.19
C GLY A 152 11.30 7.08 21.03
N LEU A 153 12.04 6.64 20.04
CA LEU A 153 12.34 7.34 18.81
C LEU A 153 11.75 6.56 17.63
N VAL A 154 11.05 7.25 16.76
CA VAL A 154 10.56 6.69 15.51
C VAL A 154 11.75 6.44 14.58
N LEU A 155 11.95 5.20 14.16
CA LEU A 155 13.01 4.81 13.23
C LEU A 155 12.54 4.92 11.78
N SER A 156 11.32 4.45 11.52
CA SER A 156 10.69 4.56 10.22
C SER A 156 9.17 4.66 10.35
N VAL A 157 8.55 5.21 9.33
CA VAL A 157 7.10 5.30 9.19
C VAL A 157 6.70 4.70 7.86
N ASP A 158 5.72 3.83 7.85
CA ASP A 158 5.17 3.28 6.62
C ASP A 158 4.14 4.27 6.05
N ALA A 159 4.50 4.90 4.95
CA ALA A 159 3.56 5.74 4.22
C ALA A 159 2.54 4.83 3.50
N GLY A 160 1.30 4.86 3.94
CA GLY A 160 0.18 4.38 3.13
C GLY A 160 -0.31 2.95 3.32
N GLN A 161 0.16 2.17 4.28
CA GLN A 161 -0.57 0.95 4.67
C GLN A 161 -1.66 1.29 5.69
N ARG A 162 -2.94 1.05 5.34
CA ARG A 162 -4.01 1.03 6.34
C ARG A 162 -3.66 -0.05 7.36
N ALA A 163 -3.40 0.36 8.61
CA ALA A 163 -3.35 -0.59 9.71
C ALA A 163 -4.72 -1.30 9.78
N VAL A 164 -4.70 -2.60 10.00
CA VAL A 164 -5.91 -3.33 10.40
C VAL A 164 -6.41 -2.66 11.69
N PRO A 165 -7.68 -2.26 11.79
CA PRO A 165 -8.22 -1.71 13.03
C PRO A 165 -7.93 -2.68 14.19
N ILE A 166 -7.57 -2.14 15.35
CA ILE A 166 -7.16 -2.94 16.53
C ILE A 166 -8.26 -3.91 16.98
N ASP A 167 -9.51 -3.61 16.62
CA ASP A 167 -10.69 -4.43 16.96
C ASP A 167 -10.98 -5.53 15.93
N ILE A 168 -10.21 -5.63 14.85
CA ILE A 168 -10.38 -6.71 13.86
C ILE A 168 -9.45 -7.85 14.22
N VAL A 169 -10.03 -8.93 14.72
CA VAL A 169 -9.37 -10.23 14.85
C VAL A 169 -9.57 -10.96 13.51
N PRO A 170 -8.49 -11.20 12.73
CA PRO A 170 -8.61 -11.98 11.51
C PRO A 170 -9.14 -13.38 11.85
N VAL A 171 -10.19 -13.80 11.16
CA VAL A 171 -10.65 -15.19 11.24
C VAL A 171 -9.80 -16.00 10.26
N GLU A 172 -9.09 -16.98 10.78
CA GLU A 172 -8.34 -17.92 9.95
C GLU A 172 -9.30 -18.85 9.20
N SER A 173 -8.97 -19.14 7.93
CA SER A 173 -9.72 -20.10 7.14
C SER A 173 -9.56 -21.50 7.75
N ALA A 174 -10.64 -22.27 7.80
CA ALA A 174 -10.59 -23.68 8.18
C ALA A 174 -9.84 -24.55 7.15
N LEU A 175 -9.66 -24.05 5.91
CA LEU A 175 -8.95 -24.73 4.83
C LEU A 175 -7.51 -24.21 4.73
N ARG A 176 -6.55 -25.09 4.74
CA ARG A 176 -5.15 -24.76 4.54
C ARG A 176 -4.85 -24.47 3.06
N PRO A 177 -3.84 -23.66 2.75
CA PRO A 177 -3.44 -23.37 1.37
C PRO A 177 -3.19 -24.63 0.53
N GLU A 178 -2.55 -25.65 1.14
CA GLU A 178 -2.20 -26.91 0.47
C GLU A 178 -3.44 -27.71 0.05
N GLU A 179 -4.52 -27.66 0.83
CA GLU A 179 -5.78 -28.34 0.49
C GLU A 179 -6.44 -27.68 -0.73
N ARG A 180 -6.32 -26.36 -0.83
CA ARG A 180 -6.82 -25.60 -1.99
C ARG A 180 -5.98 -25.87 -3.22
N SER A 181 -4.65 -25.84 -3.08
CA SER A 181 -3.71 -26.11 -4.18
C SER A 181 -3.88 -27.52 -4.74
N ALA A 182 -4.04 -28.52 -3.87
CA ALA A 182 -4.31 -29.89 -4.29
C ALA A 182 -5.66 -30.02 -5.04
N ARG A 183 -6.69 -29.26 -4.65
CA ARG A 183 -7.99 -29.30 -5.30
C ARG A 183 -8.02 -28.62 -6.66
N TYR A 184 -7.29 -27.53 -6.81
CA TYR A 184 -7.29 -26.71 -8.04
C TYR A 184 -6.12 -27.02 -8.97
N HIS A 185 -5.19 -27.88 -8.57
CA HIS A 185 -3.97 -28.23 -9.29
C HIS A 185 -3.08 -27.00 -9.64
N HIS A 186 -3.18 -25.94 -8.81
CA HIS A 186 -2.34 -24.76 -8.90
C HIS A 186 -2.26 -24.04 -7.55
N ASN A 187 -1.23 -23.24 -7.38
CA ASN A 187 -1.11 -22.31 -6.27
C ASN A 187 -1.92 -21.04 -6.55
N GLY A 188 -2.40 -20.38 -5.49
CA GLY A 188 -2.99 -19.06 -5.63
C GLY A 188 -1.94 -18.04 -6.05
N ALA A 189 -2.30 -17.17 -7.01
CA ALA A 189 -1.40 -16.17 -7.57
C ALA A 189 -2.12 -14.89 -7.95
N VAL A 190 -1.37 -13.78 -8.04
CA VAL A 190 -1.81 -12.50 -8.59
C VAL A 190 -1.08 -12.26 -9.89
N ILE A 191 -1.78 -12.35 -11.01
CA ILE A 191 -1.24 -12.09 -12.34
C ILE A 191 -1.58 -10.66 -12.73
N TRP A 192 -0.60 -9.79 -12.70
CA TRP A 192 -0.77 -8.34 -12.89
C TRP A 192 -0.40 -7.91 -14.30
N LEU A 193 -1.41 -7.69 -15.15
CA LEU A 193 -1.22 -7.21 -16.52
C LEU A 193 -1.20 -5.68 -16.53
N THR A 194 -0.04 -5.08 -16.84
CA THR A 194 0.15 -3.64 -16.99
C THR A 194 0.52 -3.26 -18.42
N GLY A 195 0.23 -2.04 -18.84
CA GLY A 195 0.53 -1.52 -20.18
C GLY A 195 -0.40 -0.37 -20.58
N LEU A 196 -0.11 0.26 -21.72
CA LEU A 196 -0.91 1.36 -22.27
C LEU A 196 -2.38 0.98 -22.50
N PRO A 197 -3.34 1.92 -22.44
CA PRO A 197 -4.68 1.69 -23.00
C PRO A 197 -4.56 1.17 -24.44
N GLY A 198 -5.40 0.21 -24.84
CA GLY A 198 -5.30 -0.39 -26.20
C GLY A 198 -4.19 -1.42 -26.39
N SER A 199 -3.32 -1.68 -25.40
CA SER A 199 -2.23 -2.69 -25.52
C SER A 199 -2.71 -4.14 -25.51
N GLY A 200 -3.99 -4.43 -25.27
CA GLY A 200 -4.54 -5.79 -25.32
C GLY A 200 -4.66 -6.50 -23.96
N LYS A 201 -4.45 -5.83 -22.84
CA LYS A 201 -4.53 -6.41 -21.47
C LYS A 201 -5.80 -7.19 -21.22
N SER A 202 -6.97 -6.57 -21.40
CA SER A 202 -8.27 -7.22 -21.13
C SER A 202 -8.55 -8.39 -22.10
N THR A 203 -8.00 -8.35 -23.30
CA THR A 203 -8.09 -9.45 -24.26
C THR A 203 -7.27 -10.65 -23.79
N LEU A 204 -6.02 -10.42 -23.41
CA LEU A 204 -5.15 -11.47 -22.88
C LEU A 204 -5.67 -12.01 -21.54
N ALA A 205 -6.15 -11.14 -20.66
CA ALA A 205 -6.72 -11.54 -19.38
C ALA A 205 -7.90 -12.50 -19.54
N ARG A 206 -8.84 -12.19 -20.47
CA ARG A 206 -9.98 -13.07 -20.79
C ARG A 206 -9.57 -14.38 -21.45
N ALA A 207 -8.57 -14.34 -22.32
CA ALA A 207 -8.04 -15.55 -22.94
C ALA A 207 -7.38 -16.47 -21.92
N LEU A 208 -6.57 -15.91 -21.03
CA LEU A 208 -5.94 -16.64 -19.93
C LEU A 208 -6.98 -17.20 -18.96
N GLU A 209 -7.96 -16.40 -18.54
CA GLU A 209 -9.07 -16.84 -17.68
C GLU A 209 -9.78 -18.04 -18.28
N ARG A 210 -10.21 -17.94 -19.55
CA ARG A 210 -10.90 -19.04 -20.24
C ARG A 210 -10.06 -20.29 -20.30
N ARG A 211 -8.77 -20.17 -20.58
CA ARG A 211 -7.86 -21.29 -20.71
C ARG A 211 -7.61 -21.99 -19.38
N LEU A 212 -7.30 -21.25 -18.33
CA LEU A 212 -7.11 -21.82 -16.98
C LEU A 212 -8.37 -22.48 -16.47
N PHE A 213 -9.54 -21.87 -16.71
CA PHE A 213 -10.83 -22.45 -16.32
C PHE A 213 -11.13 -23.75 -17.06
N SER A 214 -10.89 -23.81 -18.38
CA SER A 214 -11.13 -25.02 -19.16
C SER A 214 -10.26 -26.21 -18.76
N ARG A 215 -9.14 -25.95 -18.08
CA ARG A 215 -8.25 -26.97 -17.51
C ARG A 215 -8.57 -27.33 -16.05
N GLY A 216 -9.64 -26.81 -15.47
CA GLY A 216 -10.05 -27.09 -14.09
C GLY A 216 -9.45 -26.16 -13.05
N GLY A 217 -8.65 -25.18 -13.45
CA GLY A 217 -8.15 -24.14 -12.54
C GLY A 217 -9.25 -23.19 -12.08
N SER A 218 -8.93 -22.35 -11.10
CA SER A 218 -9.84 -21.35 -10.50
C SER A 218 -9.36 -19.91 -10.74
N PRO A 219 -9.42 -19.40 -12.01
CA PRO A 219 -9.07 -18.03 -12.33
C PRO A 219 -10.22 -17.08 -11.99
N ILE A 220 -9.88 -15.84 -11.60
CA ILE A 220 -10.85 -14.75 -11.39
C ILE A 220 -10.28 -13.49 -12.06
N LEU A 221 -11.05 -12.91 -12.98
CA LEU A 221 -10.67 -11.69 -13.68
C LEU A 221 -11.08 -10.45 -12.86
N LEU A 222 -10.11 -9.58 -12.63
CA LEU A 222 -10.26 -8.27 -12.01
C LEU A 222 -9.88 -7.19 -13.04
N ASP A 223 -10.87 -6.73 -13.82
CA ASP A 223 -10.66 -5.64 -14.79
C ASP A 223 -10.83 -4.29 -14.10
N GLY A 224 -9.87 -3.39 -14.29
CA GLY A 224 -9.82 -2.10 -13.63
C GLY A 224 -11.01 -1.18 -13.94
N ASP A 225 -11.57 -1.25 -15.15
CA ASP A 225 -12.74 -0.44 -15.52
C ASP A 225 -14.02 -1.01 -14.91
N THR A 226 -14.15 -2.33 -14.86
CA THR A 226 -15.28 -3.01 -14.21
C THR A 226 -15.34 -2.69 -12.72
N LEU A 227 -14.20 -2.68 -12.03
CA LEU A 227 -14.16 -2.39 -10.59
C LEU A 227 -14.40 -0.91 -10.29
N ARG A 228 -14.12 0.00 -11.23
CA ARG A 228 -14.51 1.41 -11.11
C ARG A 228 -16.02 1.62 -11.18
N ALA A 229 -16.77 0.72 -11.79
CA ALA A 229 -18.24 0.79 -11.78
C ALA A 229 -18.87 0.30 -10.46
N GLY A 230 -18.09 -0.35 -9.59
CA GLY A 230 -18.56 -0.89 -8.31
C GLY A 230 -17.65 -0.52 -7.14
N LEU A 231 -16.71 -1.39 -6.78
CA LEU A 231 -15.83 -1.26 -5.62
C LEU A 231 -15.09 0.08 -5.52
N ASN A 232 -14.73 0.67 -6.66
CA ASN A 232 -13.93 1.89 -6.78
C ASN A 232 -14.72 3.06 -7.41
N ASN A 233 -16.05 3.07 -7.29
CA ASN A 233 -16.92 4.09 -7.88
C ASN A 233 -16.78 5.47 -7.19
N ASP A 234 -16.20 5.50 -5.99
CA ASP A 234 -15.86 6.70 -5.24
C ASP A 234 -14.55 7.37 -5.71
N LEU A 235 -13.78 6.72 -6.61
CA LEU A 235 -12.48 7.19 -7.06
C LEU A 235 -12.56 7.86 -8.45
N GLY A 236 -11.95 9.04 -8.56
CA GLY A 236 -11.74 9.73 -9.82
C GLY A 236 -10.49 9.27 -10.57
N PHE A 237 -9.88 10.20 -11.33
CA PHE A 237 -8.68 9.96 -12.13
C PHE A 237 -7.49 10.83 -11.73
N SER A 238 -7.55 11.46 -10.53
CA SER A 238 -6.39 12.15 -9.96
C SER A 238 -5.25 11.14 -9.71
N PRO A 239 -3.99 11.58 -9.60
CA PRO A 239 -2.88 10.68 -9.25
C PRO A 239 -3.16 9.89 -7.96
N GLN A 240 -3.73 10.52 -6.95
CA GLN A 240 -4.09 9.92 -5.67
C GLN A 240 -5.17 8.85 -5.83
N ASP A 241 -6.23 9.14 -6.60
CA ASP A 241 -7.30 8.18 -6.86
C ASP A 241 -6.79 6.97 -7.66
N ARG A 242 -5.85 7.19 -8.59
CA ARG A 242 -5.22 6.10 -9.34
C ARG A 242 -4.40 5.19 -8.43
N SER A 243 -3.61 5.77 -7.53
CA SER A 243 -2.82 5.00 -6.55
C SER A 243 -3.72 4.22 -5.61
N GLU A 244 -4.81 4.83 -5.10
CA GLU A 244 -5.77 4.14 -4.24
C GLU A 244 -6.52 3.03 -4.98
N ASN A 245 -6.87 3.25 -6.26
CA ASN A 245 -7.48 2.21 -7.10
C ASN A 245 -6.55 0.99 -7.25
N ILE A 246 -5.26 1.20 -7.50
CA ILE A 246 -4.27 0.12 -7.61
C ILE A 246 -4.11 -0.59 -6.27
N ARG A 247 -4.06 0.14 -5.16
CA ARG A 247 -3.98 -0.44 -3.84
C ARG A 247 -5.18 -1.35 -3.52
N ARG A 248 -6.42 -0.88 -3.78
CA ARG A 248 -7.63 -1.69 -3.56
C ARG A 248 -7.66 -2.93 -4.44
N LEU A 249 -7.29 -2.80 -5.71
CA LEU A 249 -7.14 -3.93 -6.63
C LEU A 249 -6.16 -4.98 -6.08
N ALA A 250 -5.01 -4.55 -5.58
CA ALA A 250 -4.00 -5.44 -5.03
C ALA A 250 -4.48 -6.17 -3.77
N GLU A 251 -5.21 -5.49 -2.87
CA GLU A 251 -5.81 -6.12 -1.68
C GLU A 251 -6.80 -7.22 -2.05
N VAL A 252 -7.74 -6.92 -2.97
CA VAL A 252 -8.72 -7.90 -3.43
C VAL A 252 -8.04 -9.08 -4.13
N ALA A 253 -7.12 -8.81 -5.03
CA ALA A 253 -6.37 -9.84 -5.75
C ALA A 253 -5.58 -10.75 -4.80
N THR A 254 -4.93 -10.15 -3.79
CA THR A 254 -4.19 -10.88 -2.77
C THR A 254 -5.10 -11.74 -1.90
N HIS A 255 -6.26 -11.21 -1.51
CA HIS A 255 -7.24 -11.98 -0.76
C HIS A 255 -7.70 -13.22 -1.54
N LEU A 256 -7.98 -13.07 -2.84
CA LEU A 256 -8.33 -14.19 -3.71
C LEU A 256 -7.19 -15.20 -3.84
N ALA A 257 -5.95 -14.72 -4.06
CA ALA A 257 -4.78 -15.59 -4.17
C ALA A 257 -4.53 -16.39 -2.88
N ARG A 258 -4.63 -15.78 -1.70
CA ARG A 258 -4.54 -16.47 -0.41
C ARG A 258 -5.63 -17.53 -0.21
N ASN A 259 -6.74 -17.38 -0.91
CA ASN A 259 -7.83 -18.36 -0.93
C ASN A 259 -7.72 -19.36 -2.08
N GLY A 260 -6.57 -19.47 -2.73
CA GLY A 260 -6.25 -20.49 -3.72
C GLY A 260 -6.68 -20.14 -5.16
N HIS A 261 -7.14 -18.92 -5.44
CA HIS A 261 -7.52 -18.50 -6.78
C HIS A 261 -6.36 -17.89 -7.55
N VAL A 262 -6.38 -17.96 -8.88
CA VAL A 262 -5.52 -17.17 -9.75
C VAL A 262 -6.23 -15.86 -10.07
N ALA A 263 -5.89 -14.79 -9.36
CA ALA A 263 -6.45 -13.46 -9.58
C ALA A 263 -5.74 -12.79 -10.78
N ILE A 264 -6.44 -12.60 -11.89
CA ILE A 264 -5.92 -11.98 -13.10
C ILE A 264 -6.33 -10.50 -13.11
N VAL A 265 -5.39 -9.61 -12.85
CA VAL A 265 -5.64 -8.16 -12.81
C VAL A 265 -5.29 -7.54 -14.16
N ALA A 266 -6.25 -6.86 -14.80
CA ALA A 266 -6.03 -6.08 -16.01
C ALA A 266 -6.19 -4.59 -15.71
N ALA A 267 -5.09 -3.87 -15.50
CA ALA A 267 -5.08 -2.45 -15.17
C ALA A 267 -3.94 -1.72 -15.86
N VAL A 268 -4.14 -0.45 -16.24
CA VAL A 268 -3.07 0.36 -16.85
C VAL A 268 -1.91 0.51 -15.88
N SER A 269 -2.19 0.82 -14.60
CA SER A 269 -1.20 0.98 -13.51
C SER A 269 0.07 1.72 -13.96
N PRO A 270 -0.04 3.01 -14.36
CA PRO A 270 1.01 3.69 -15.11
C PRO A 270 2.26 3.98 -14.28
N ALA A 271 2.14 4.19 -12.98
CA ALA A 271 3.26 4.54 -12.10
C ALA A 271 3.98 3.28 -11.56
N ILE A 272 5.31 3.27 -11.65
CA ILE A 272 6.15 2.21 -11.06
C ILE A 272 5.90 2.09 -9.54
N ALA A 273 5.75 3.24 -8.86
CA ALA A 273 5.52 3.28 -7.42
C ALA A 273 4.23 2.53 -7.00
N ASP A 274 3.15 2.68 -7.77
CA ASP A 274 1.87 2.02 -7.50
C ASP A 274 1.98 0.49 -7.70
N ARG A 275 2.67 0.05 -8.76
CA ARG A 275 2.92 -1.38 -9.00
C ARG A 275 3.84 -1.99 -7.93
N ALA A 276 4.83 -1.22 -7.45
CA ALA A 276 5.66 -1.64 -6.32
C ALA A 276 4.84 -1.80 -5.02
N VAL A 277 3.80 -0.98 -4.80
CA VAL A 277 2.85 -1.17 -3.70
C VAL A 277 2.04 -2.45 -3.89
N ALA A 278 1.53 -2.69 -5.10
CA ALA A 278 0.78 -3.92 -5.41
C ALA A 278 1.64 -5.18 -5.19
N ARG A 279 2.90 -5.17 -5.64
CA ARG A 279 3.86 -6.26 -5.43
C ARG A 279 4.12 -6.51 -3.94
N ARG A 280 4.28 -5.48 -3.12
CA ARG A 280 4.46 -5.64 -1.67
C ARG A 280 3.24 -6.23 -0.97
N ILE A 281 2.02 -5.86 -1.40
CA ILE A 281 0.77 -6.38 -0.83
C ILE A 281 0.61 -7.86 -1.15
N ALA A 282 0.88 -8.26 -2.39
CA ALA A 282 0.72 -9.64 -2.86
C ALA A 282 1.95 -10.53 -2.57
N ASP A 283 3.13 -9.92 -2.32
CA ASP A 283 4.38 -10.57 -1.96
C ASP A 283 4.75 -11.72 -2.93
N ALA A 284 5.05 -12.90 -2.43
CA ALA A 284 5.48 -14.06 -3.22
C ALA A 284 4.46 -14.52 -4.28
N ALA A 285 3.18 -14.19 -4.11
CA ALA A 285 2.13 -14.53 -5.08
C ALA A 285 2.11 -13.65 -6.33
N PHE A 286 2.84 -12.52 -6.37
CA PHE A 286 2.78 -11.52 -7.43
C PHE A 286 3.59 -11.90 -8.67
N ARG A 287 2.95 -11.80 -9.86
CA ARG A 287 3.59 -11.97 -11.17
C ARG A 287 3.19 -10.80 -12.06
N GLU A 288 4.14 -9.95 -12.44
CA GLU A 288 3.91 -8.77 -13.29
C GLU A 288 4.15 -9.11 -14.75
N ILE A 289 3.17 -8.82 -15.59
CA ILE A 289 3.26 -9.00 -17.03
C ILE A 289 3.15 -7.65 -17.71
N HIS A 290 4.21 -7.23 -18.39
CA HIS A 290 4.18 -6.03 -19.21
C HIS A 290 3.61 -6.36 -20.59
N VAL A 291 2.37 -5.94 -20.83
CA VAL A 291 1.69 -6.02 -22.14
C VAL A 291 2.15 -4.82 -22.96
N ALA A 292 3.27 -4.99 -23.64
CA ALA A 292 3.96 -3.96 -24.41
C ALA A 292 3.42 -3.93 -25.84
N ALA A 293 2.86 -2.80 -26.24
CA ALA A 293 2.59 -2.47 -27.63
C ALA A 293 3.03 -1.03 -27.86
N PRO A 294 3.58 -0.67 -29.04
CA PRO A 294 3.89 0.70 -29.40
C PRO A 294 2.67 1.63 -29.23
N ALA A 295 2.90 2.88 -28.84
CA ALA A 295 1.82 3.84 -28.61
C ALA A 295 0.94 4.03 -29.84
N GLU A 296 1.55 4.06 -31.02
CA GLU A 296 0.89 4.20 -32.31
C GLU A 296 -0.06 3.01 -32.59
N VAL A 297 0.36 1.80 -32.21
CA VAL A 297 -0.48 0.59 -32.32
C VAL A 297 -1.64 0.64 -31.33
N CYS A 298 -1.39 1.09 -30.11
CA CYS A 298 -2.44 1.27 -29.11
C CYS A 298 -3.47 2.31 -29.56
N GLU A 299 -3.01 3.43 -30.10
CA GLU A 299 -3.86 4.51 -30.64
C GLU A 299 -4.66 4.04 -31.85
N SER A 300 -4.05 3.32 -32.78
CA SER A 300 -4.77 2.78 -33.96
C SER A 300 -5.88 1.78 -33.60
N ARG A 301 -5.70 1.05 -32.49
CA ARG A 301 -6.70 0.10 -31.98
C ARG A 301 -7.88 0.80 -31.30
N ASP A 302 -7.62 1.83 -30.51
CA ASP A 302 -8.54 2.66 -29.70
C ASP A 302 -9.97 2.10 -29.50
N PRO A 303 -10.15 0.91 -28.91
CA PRO A 303 -11.44 0.19 -28.89
C PRO A 303 -12.55 0.93 -28.16
N LYS A 304 -12.20 1.96 -27.38
CA LYS A 304 -13.14 2.77 -26.58
C LYS A 304 -13.24 4.23 -27.04
N GLY A 305 -12.50 4.62 -28.10
CA GLY A 305 -12.44 5.99 -28.59
C GLY A 305 -11.78 6.99 -27.62
N HIS A 306 -11.00 6.48 -26.65
CA HIS A 306 -10.38 7.32 -25.61
C HIS A 306 -9.19 8.12 -26.15
N TYR A 307 -8.40 7.56 -27.07
CA TYR A 307 -7.31 8.28 -27.73
C TYR A 307 -7.85 9.46 -28.55
N ALA A 308 -8.90 9.23 -29.34
CA ALA A 308 -9.55 10.29 -30.11
C ALA A 308 -10.07 11.42 -29.19
N LYS A 309 -10.72 11.08 -28.06
CA LYS A 309 -11.20 12.04 -27.07
C LYS A 309 -10.07 12.80 -26.39
N ALA A 310 -8.96 12.14 -26.07
CA ALA A 310 -7.80 12.77 -25.45
C ALA A 310 -7.11 13.74 -26.42
N ARG A 311 -6.96 13.38 -27.70
CA ARG A 311 -6.46 14.28 -28.74
C ARG A 311 -7.37 15.49 -28.97
N ALA A 312 -8.68 15.30 -28.90
CA ALA A 312 -9.66 16.38 -28.99
C ALA A 312 -9.74 17.26 -27.72
N GLY A 313 -8.97 16.97 -26.66
CA GLY A 313 -8.97 17.71 -25.42
C GLY A 313 -10.20 17.48 -24.53
N THR A 314 -11.11 16.57 -24.90
CA THR A 314 -12.32 16.24 -24.13
C THR A 314 -12.07 15.25 -22.98
N LEU A 315 -10.88 14.63 -22.94
CA LEU A 315 -10.44 13.75 -21.86
C LEU A 315 -9.12 14.28 -21.27
N PRO A 316 -9.16 15.08 -20.20
CA PRO A 316 -8.01 15.85 -19.74
C PRO A 316 -6.89 15.02 -19.07
N SER A 317 -7.19 13.79 -18.66
CA SER A 317 -6.23 12.92 -17.96
C SER A 317 -6.23 11.51 -18.55
N PHE A 318 -5.38 11.28 -19.56
CA PHE A 318 -5.29 10.02 -20.26
C PHE A 318 -3.84 9.54 -20.37
N THR A 319 -3.57 8.30 -19.91
CA THR A 319 -2.23 7.70 -19.96
C THR A 319 -1.82 7.40 -21.39
N GLY A 320 -0.64 7.84 -21.77
CA GLY A 320 -0.08 7.71 -23.13
C GLY A 320 -0.27 8.95 -24.01
N ILE A 321 -1.03 9.99 -23.56
CA ILE A 321 -1.12 11.30 -24.24
C ILE A 321 -0.83 12.43 -23.28
N THR A 322 -1.64 12.57 -22.21
CA THR A 322 -1.48 13.68 -21.24
C THR A 322 -0.72 13.26 -19.98
N ASN A 323 -0.65 11.96 -19.71
CA ASN A 323 0.10 11.40 -18.59
C ASN A 323 1.02 10.29 -19.07
N ASP A 324 2.21 10.24 -18.50
CA ASP A 324 3.21 9.23 -18.84
C ASP A 324 2.81 7.84 -18.33
N TYR A 325 3.20 6.83 -19.09
CA TYR A 325 3.27 5.44 -18.65
C TYR A 325 4.72 5.09 -18.38
N GLN A 326 5.01 4.63 -17.18
CA GLN A 326 6.34 4.18 -16.76
C GLN A 326 6.41 2.65 -16.92
N PRO A 327 7.05 2.12 -17.98
CA PRO A 327 7.16 0.68 -18.17
C PRO A 327 7.94 0.04 -17.00
N PRO A 328 7.62 -1.21 -16.60
CA PRO A 328 8.39 -1.89 -15.58
C PRO A 328 9.82 -2.12 -16.04
N ALA A 329 10.79 -1.80 -15.20
CA ALA A 329 12.21 -2.09 -15.44
C ALA A 329 12.52 -3.58 -15.33
N GLN A 330 11.78 -4.28 -14.47
CA GLN A 330 11.84 -5.72 -14.25
C GLN A 330 10.42 -6.23 -14.10
N CYS A 331 10.10 -7.30 -14.81
CA CYS A 331 8.82 -8.01 -14.74
C CYS A 331 9.05 -9.49 -15.05
N GLU A 332 8.15 -10.35 -14.63
CA GLU A 332 8.25 -11.79 -14.86
C GLU A 332 8.10 -12.14 -16.35
N LEU A 333 7.31 -11.34 -17.08
CA LEU A 333 7.14 -11.55 -18.53
C LEU A 333 6.84 -10.22 -19.25
N ARG A 334 7.49 -10.03 -20.43
CA ARG A 334 7.17 -8.94 -21.35
C ARG A 334 6.60 -9.52 -22.66
N ILE A 335 5.42 -9.07 -23.04
CA ILE A 335 4.70 -9.53 -24.24
C ILE A 335 4.45 -8.34 -25.16
N ASP A 336 4.96 -8.42 -26.39
CA ASP A 336 4.62 -7.45 -27.44
C ASP A 336 3.43 -7.98 -28.24
N THR A 337 2.26 -7.36 -28.02
CA THR A 337 1.02 -7.72 -28.70
C THR A 337 0.88 -7.14 -30.10
N SER A 338 1.85 -6.36 -30.59
CA SER A 338 1.88 -5.91 -31.98
C SER A 338 2.40 -7.00 -32.91
N THR A 339 3.19 -7.95 -32.38
CA THR A 339 3.88 -9.00 -33.14
C THR A 339 3.42 -10.42 -32.79
N ARG A 340 2.71 -10.59 -31.66
CA ARG A 340 2.25 -11.91 -31.18
C ARG A 340 0.74 -12.05 -31.28
N THR A 341 0.29 -13.25 -31.60
CA THR A 341 -1.14 -13.60 -31.50
C THR A 341 -1.57 -13.72 -30.02
N VAL A 342 -2.86 -13.67 -29.77
CA VAL A 342 -3.42 -13.88 -28.43
C VAL A 342 -3.08 -15.29 -27.91
N ALA A 343 -3.10 -16.29 -28.79
CA ALA A 343 -2.74 -17.67 -28.45
C ALA A 343 -1.28 -17.78 -27.99
N ASP A 344 -0.32 -17.30 -28.82
CA ASP A 344 1.11 -17.34 -28.49
C ASP A 344 1.44 -16.57 -27.19
N ALA A 345 0.74 -15.44 -27.00
CA ALA A 345 0.90 -14.64 -25.78
C ALA A 345 0.38 -15.37 -24.54
N THR A 346 -0.75 -16.07 -24.66
CA THR A 346 -1.32 -16.87 -23.57
C THR A 346 -0.44 -18.07 -23.25
N ASP A 347 0.11 -18.75 -24.27
CA ASP A 347 1.06 -19.85 -24.10
C ASP A 347 2.34 -19.40 -23.35
N ALA A 348 2.81 -18.19 -23.67
CA ALA A 348 3.97 -17.63 -22.97
C ALA A 348 3.66 -17.34 -21.49
N ILE A 349 2.44 -16.87 -21.17
CA ILE A 349 2.01 -16.65 -19.79
C ILE A 349 1.94 -17.99 -19.04
N GLU A 350 1.33 -19.02 -19.61
CA GLU A 350 1.23 -20.33 -18.97
C GLU A 350 2.58 -20.95 -18.69
N ARG A 351 3.52 -20.89 -19.62
CA ARG A 351 4.91 -21.36 -19.39
C ARG A 351 5.54 -20.62 -18.23
N MET A 352 5.43 -19.29 -18.17
CA MET A 352 5.94 -18.50 -17.05
C MET A 352 5.29 -18.91 -15.73
N LEU A 353 3.98 -19.20 -15.71
CA LEU A 353 3.26 -19.64 -14.52
C LEU A 353 3.71 -21.04 -14.05
N ALA A 354 4.00 -21.96 -14.97
CA ALA A 354 4.58 -23.26 -14.67
C ALA A 354 6.01 -23.12 -14.13
N GLU A 355 6.87 -22.39 -14.81
CA GLU A 355 8.26 -22.11 -14.40
C GLU A 355 8.37 -21.44 -13.02
N THR A 356 7.38 -20.62 -12.66
CA THR A 356 7.32 -19.93 -11.36
C THR A 356 6.54 -20.68 -10.29
N GLY A 357 6.17 -21.96 -10.54
CA GLY A 357 5.51 -22.84 -9.60
C GLY A 357 4.06 -22.45 -9.27
N VAL A 358 3.41 -21.66 -10.10
CA VAL A 358 1.98 -21.35 -9.95
C VAL A 358 1.12 -22.47 -10.48
N LEU A 359 1.40 -22.98 -11.68
CA LEU A 359 0.70 -24.12 -12.28
C LEU A 359 1.48 -25.41 -12.02
N PHE A 360 0.77 -26.50 -11.77
CA PHE A 360 1.35 -27.83 -11.64
C PHE A 360 1.30 -28.58 -12.99
N ASP A 361 2.20 -29.50 -13.22
CA ASP A 361 2.34 -30.24 -14.47
C ASP A 361 1.04 -30.94 -14.90
N GLU A 362 0.27 -31.45 -13.96
CA GLU A 362 -1.05 -32.08 -14.19
C GLU A 362 -2.06 -31.13 -14.88
N LEU A 363 -1.99 -29.82 -14.58
CA LEU A 363 -2.84 -28.82 -15.24
C LEU A 363 -2.33 -28.48 -16.64
N VAL A 364 -1.04 -28.68 -16.89
CA VAL A 364 -0.39 -28.44 -18.18
C VAL A 364 -0.66 -29.62 -19.15
N ASP A 365 -0.63 -30.87 -18.65
CA ASP A 365 -0.74 -32.09 -19.45
C ASP A 365 -2.19 -32.43 -19.88
N LEU A 366 -3.21 -31.94 -19.17
CA LEU A 366 -4.62 -32.09 -19.57
C LEU A 366 -4.94 -31.49 -20.97
N ALA A 367 -4.07 -30.65 -21.50
CA ALA A 367 -4.22 -30.05 -22.82
C ALA A 367 -3.70 -30.90 -23.99
N ALA A 368 -2.89 -31.92 -23.73
CA ALA A 368 -2.35 -32.80 -24.76
C ALA A 368 -3.33 -33.91 -25.17
N ASN A 369 -4.46 -34.08 -24.45
CA ASN A 369 -5.43 -35.16 -24.61
C ASN A 369 -6.84 -34.71 -25.03
N ILE A 370 -7.02 -33.44 -25.43
CA ILE A 370 -8.24 -32.92 -26.05
C ILE A 370 -7.91 -32.33 -27.43
#